data_3c1ea864ebf7c5d3ebbdf75d14a4b390
#
_entry.id   3c1ea864ebf7c5d3ebbdf75d14a4b390
#
_cell.length_a   1.000
_cell.length_b   1.000
_cell.length_c   1.000
_cell.angle_alpha   90.00
_cell.angle_beta   90.00
_cell.angle_gamma   90.00
#
_symmetry.space_group_name_H-M   'P 1'
#
loop_
_entity.id
_entity.type
_entity.pdbx_description
1 polymer ?
#
loop_
_entity_poly.entity_id
_entity_poly.type
_entity_poly.pdbx_seq_one_letter_code
_entity_poly.pdbx_strand_id
1 'polypeptide(L)'
;TFDGWSAAGKGSMIAKLIRSLDPRFYNVVSYRAPNEQEKRMPWLWRYWQSLPKKGEFLILDRSWYRDTVNAFMYGEIDKETRDTRLEDICTFERQLTDDGYVIVKIFLHITEDEQKKRIEKLENSSVTSWRVESHDIKNMEKYDKFFRRYDKMLESTNTAFAPWTCVGANERASAEPVSYTHLT
;
A
#
# COMPACT_ATOMS: atom_id res chain seq x y z
N THR A 1 3.70 -6.08 0.78
CA THR A 1 2.77 -4.99 0.45
C THR A 1 3.49 -3.81 -0.19
N PHE A 2 2.83 -3.11 -1.10
CA PHE A 2 3.30 -1.90 -1.75
C PHE A 2 2.34 -0.76 -1.42
N ASP A 3 2.77 0.12 -0.53
CA ASP A 3 2.02 1.30 -0.10
C ASP A 3 2.77 2.60 -0.46
N GLY A 4 2.21 3.75 -0.16
CA GLY A 4 2.81 5.05 -0.45
C GLY A 4 1.97 5.92 -1.37
N TRP A 5 2.58 6.99 -1.87
CA TRP A 5 1.90 8.07 -2.56
C TRP A 5 1.22 7.68 -3.86
N SER A 6 0.14 8.36 -4.20
CA SER A 6 -0.46 8.29 -5.53
C SER A 6 0.58 8.71 -6.58
N ALA A 7 0.57 8.04 -7.73
CA ALA A 7 1.54 8.24 -8.81
C ALA A 7 3.03 7.94 -8.46
N ALA A 8 3.32 7.37 -7.28
CA ALA A 8 4.69 7.00 -6.89
C ALA A 8 5.31 5.86 -7.72
N GLY A 9 4.50 5.11 -8.47
CA GLY A 9 4.99 4.06 -9.37
C GLY A 9 4.82 2.64 -8.84
N LYS A 10 3.99 2.41 -7.82
CA LYS A 10 3.70 1.08 -7.26
C LYS A 10 3.43 0.02 -8.32
N GLY A 11 2.46 0.25 -9.18
CA GLY A 11 2.09 -0.71 -10.22
C GLY A 11 3.23 -1.01 -11.21
N SER A 12 4.10 -0.04 -11.50
CA SER A 12 5.28 -0.27 -12.34
C SER A 12 6.31 -1.16 -11.65
N MET A 13 6.49 -0.97 -10.33
CA MET A 13 7.39 -1.79 -9.51
C MET A 13 6.84 -3.23 -9.39
N ILE A 14 5.56 -3.39 -9.10
CA ILE A 14 4.89 -4.69 -9.07
C ILE A 14 5.00 -5.39 -10.43
N ALA A 15 4.74 -4.68 -11.53
CA ALA A 15 4.84 -5.25 -12.87
C ALA A 15 6.25 -5.75 -13.22
N LYS A 16 7.31 -5.11 -12.69
CA LYS A 16 8.67 -5.61 -12.84
C LYS A 16 8.93 -6.83 -11.97
N LEU A 17 8.53 -6.78 -10.70
CA LEU A 17 8.70 -7.88 -9.78
C LEU A 17 8.09 -9.19 -10.31
N ILE A 18 6.84 -9.15 -10.78
CA ILE A 18 6.14 -10.35 -11.26
C ILE A 18 6.74 -10.96 -12.52
N ARG A 19 7.55 -10.23 -13.29
CA ARG A 19 8.25 -10.79 -14.46
C ARG A 19 9.27 -11.88 -14.08
N SER A 20 9.76 -11.84 -12.85
CA SER A 20 10.74 -12.81 -12.32
C SER A 20 10.09 -13.94 -11.54
N LEU A 21 8.77 -13.93 -11.38
CA LEU A 21 8.02 -14.92 -10.61
C LEU A 21 7.23 -15.84 -11.52
N ASP A 22 7.11 -17.10 -11.12
CA ASP A 22 6.22 -18.06 -11.80
C ASP A 22 4.75 -17.70 -11.51
N PRO A 23 3.92 -17.44 -12.53
CA PRO A 23 2.53 -17.01 -12.36
C PRO A 23 1.65 -18.00 -11.61
N ARG A 24 2.07 -19.25 -11.46
CA ARG A 24 1.34 -20.28 -10.69
C ARG A 24 1.44 -20.08 -9.18
N PHE A 25 2.43 -19.32 -8.70
CA PHE A 25 2.75 -19.19 -7.28
C PHE A 25 2.57 -17.77 -6.74
N TYR A 26 2.01 -16.83 -7.50
CA TYR A 26 1.70 -15.52 -6.97
C TYR A 26 0.30 -15.04 -7.34
N ASN A 27 -0.24 -14.18 -6.48
CA ASN A 27 -1.46 -13.44 -6.75
C ASN A 27 -1.22 -11.95 -6.48
N VAL A 28 -1.72 -11.09 -7.37
CA VAL A 28 -1.68 -9.63 -7.18
C VAL A 28 -3.08 -9.14 -6.89
N VAL A 29 -3.26 -8.53 -5.73
CA VAL A 29 -4.56 -8.01 -5.29
C VAL A 29 -4.47 -6.51 -5.08
N SER A 30 -5.44 -5.77 -5.64
CA SER A 30 -5.66 -4.35 -5.36
C SER A 30 -7.07 -4.18 -4.80
N TYR A 31 -7.17 -3.85 -3.53
CA TYR A 31 -8.47 -3.68 -2.88
C TYR A 31 -9.12 -2.37 -3.28
N ARG A 32 -10.40 -2.47 -3.63
CA ARG A 32 -11.32 -1.34 -3.80
C ARG A 32 -12.10 -1.12 -2.51
N ALA A 33 -12.95 -0.08 -2.50
CA ALA A 33 -13.87 0.13 -1.38
C ALA A 33 -14.63 -1.15 -1.03
N PRO A 34 -14.85 -1.45 0.27
CA PRO A 34 -15.57 -2.66 0.70
C PRO A 34 -16.95 -2.76 0.08
N ASN A 35 -17.31 -3.94 -0.41
CA ASN A 35 -18.66 -4.24 -0.87
C ASN A 35 -19.62 -4.44 0.32
N GLU A 36 -20.93 -4.61 0.04
CA GLU A 36 -21.95 -4.70 1.09
C GLU A 36 -21.80 -5.94 2.00
N GLN A 37 -21.22 -7.02 1.50
CA GLN A 37 -20.91 -8.20 2.31
C GLN A 37 -19.71 -7.92 3.22
N GLU A 38 -18.63 -7.36 2.68
CA GLU A 38 -17.42 -7.02 3.41
C GLU A 38 -17.67 -6.00 4.52
N LYS A 39 -18.58 -5.03 4.31
CA LYS A 39 -18.98 -4.05 5.33
C LYS A 39 -19.67 -4.67 6.56
N ARG A 40 -20.27 -5.86 6.42
CA ARG A 40 -20.92 -6.60 7.52
C ARG A 40 -19.96 -7.48 8.30
N MET A 41 -18.73 -7.63 7.82
CA MET A 41 -17.69 -8.45 8.42
C MET A 41 -16.67 -7.58 9.18
N PRO A 42 -15.89 -8.16 10.11
CA PRO A 42 -14.76 -7.46 10.71
C PRO A 42 -13.85 -6.88 9.63
N TRP A 43 -13.33 -5.67 9.82
CA TRP A 43 -12.65 -4.93 8.77
C TRP A 43 -11.41 -5.64 8.17
N LEU A 44 -10.71 -6.48 8.94
CA LEU A 44 -9.60 -7.31 8.45
C LEU A 44 -10.05 -8.59 7.74
N TRP A 45 -11.34 -8.96 7.79
CA TRP A 45 -11.83 -10.22 7.23
C TRP A 45 -11.46 -10.41 5.75
N ARG A 46 -11.61 -9.37 4.94
CA ARG A 46 -11.29 -9.43 3.51
C ARG A 46 -9.84 -9.79 3.22
N TYR A 47 -8.93 -9.38 4.09
CA TYR A 47 -7.49 -9.66 3.98
C TYR A 47 -7.17 -11.09 4.41
N TRP A 48 -7.84 -11.60 5.45
CA TRP A 48 -7.74 -13.01 5.82
C TRP A 48 -8.13 -13.95 4.68
N GLN A 49 -9.15 -13.59 3.89
CA GLN A 49 -9.63 -14.39 2.75
C GLN A 49 -8.62 -14.46 1.59
N SER A 50 -7.68 -13.52 1.52
CA SER A 50 -6.72 -13.41 0.41
C SER A 50 -5.35 -13.99 0.74
N LEU A 51 -5.14 -14.48 1.97
CA LEU A 51 -3.82 -14.98 2.36
C LEU A 51 -3.36 -16.12 1.45
N PRO A 52 -2.07 -16.11 1.04
CA PRO A 52 -1.53 -17.14 0.17
C PRO A 52 -1.33 -18.44 0.93
N LYS A 53 -1.31 -19.55 0.24
CA LYS A 53 -0.86 -20.82 0.80
C LYS A 53 0.66 -20.81 0.99
N LYS A 54 1.17 -21.74 1.81
CA LYS A 54 2.62 -21.93 1.98
C LYS A 54 3.29 -22.19 0.62
N GLY A 55 4.34 -21.44 0.31
CA GLY A 55 5.03 -21.49 -0.97
C GLY A 55 4.46 -20.58 -2.05
N GLU A 56 3.41 -19.83 -1.76
CA GLU A 56 2.83 -18.83 -2.67
C GLU A 56 3.09 -17.41 -2.18
N PHE A 57 3.00 -16.43 -3.09
CA PHE A 57 3.15 -15.01 -2.80
C PHE A 57 1.80 -14.29 -2.94
N LEU A 58 1.50 -13.42 -2.00
CA LEU A 58 0.47 -12.40 -2.16
C LEU A 58 1.15 -11.04 -2.31
N ILE A 59 0.87 -10.36 -3.41
CA ILE A 59 1.36 -9.01 -3.69
C ILE A 59 0.19 -8.05 -3.58
N LEU A 60 0.25 -7.15 -2.60
CA LEU A 60 -0.79 -6.15 -2.38
C LEU A 60 -0.37 -4.82 -3.01
N ASP A 61 -1.10 -4.40 -4.05
CA ASP A 61 -1.06 -3.01 -4.53
C ASP A 61 -2.07 -2.22 -3.71
N ARG A 62 -1.58 -1.56 -2.66
CA ARG A 62 -2.40 -0.96 -1.59
C ARG A 62 -3.00 -2.04 -0.67
N SER A 63 -2.81 -1.85 0.61
CA SER A 63 -3.18 -2.84 1.62
C SER A 63 -4.10 -2.25 2.70
N TRP A 64 -4.23 -2.95 3.80
CA TRP A 64 -4.92 -2.50 5.03
C TRP A 64 -4.43 -1.15 5.55
N TYR A 65 -3.19 -0.78 5.27
CA TYR A 65 -2.62 0.51 5.67
C TYR A 65 -3.30 1.67 4.96
N ARG A 66 -3.41 1.58 3.63
CA ARG A 66 -4.09 2.61 2.84
C ARG A 66 -5.56 2.73 3.23
N ASP A 67 -6.25 1.59 3.44
CA ASP A 67 -7.65 1.61 3.83
C ASP A 67 -7.84 2.36 5.16
N THR A 68 -6.96 2.12 6.15
CA THR A 68 -7.00 2.82 7.44
C THR A 68 -6.69 4.31 7.29
N VAL A 69 -5.65 4.68 6.54
CA VAL A 69 -5.29 6.09 6.32
C VAL A 69 -6.39 6.83 5.56
N ASN A 70 -6.94 6.23 4.50
CA ASN A 70 -7.99 6.84 3.70
C ASN A 70 -9.29 6.99 4.50
N ALA A 71 -9.74 5.97 5.21
CA ALA A 71 -10.94 6.04 6.05
C ALA A 71 -10.86 7.20 7.05
N PHE A 72 -9.70 7.40 7.66
CA PHE A 72 -9.47 8.52 8.56
C PHE A 72 -9.42 9.87 7.81
N MET A 73 -8.74 9.94 6.67
CA MET A 73 -8.60 11.17 5.89
C MET A 73 -9.94 11.65 5.30
N TYR A 74 -10.86 10.74 5.04
CA TYR A 74 -12.20 11.04 4.51
C TYR A 74 -13.27 11.17 5.60
N GLY A 75 -12.90 11.01 6.88
CA GLY A 75 -13.82 11.16 8.02
C GLY A 75 -14.77 9.99 8.21
N GLU A 76 -14.45 8.84 7.64
CA GLU A 76 -15.22 7.59 7.81
C GLU A 76 -14.98 6.96 9.18
N ILE A 77 -13.82 7.21 9.77
CA ILE A 77 -13.45 6.79 11.12
C ILE A 77 -12.83 7.96 11.89
N ASP A 78 -12.94 7.93 13.20
CA ASP A 78 -12.31 8.89 14.10
C ASP A 78 -10.84 8.52 14.42
N LYS A 79 -10.22 9.34 15.26
CA LYS A 79 -8.82 9.15 15.66
C LYS A 79 -8.63 7.88 16.48
N GLU A 80 -9.54 7.58 17.39
CA GLU A 80 -9.47 6.41 18.27
C GLU A 80 -9.58 5.12 17.45
N THR A 81 -10.55 5.04 16.57
CA THR A 81 -10.72 3.90 15.64
C THR A 81 -9.50 3.72 14.72
N ARG A 82 -8.90 4.83 14.24
CA ARG A 82 -7.66 4.75 13.44
C ARG A 82 -6.52 4.14 14.25
N ASP A 83 -6.32 4.60 15.49
CA ASP A 83 -5.23 4.12 16.34
C ASP A 83 -5.43 2.64 16.69
N THR A 84 -6.65 2.23 17.02
CA THR A 84 -7.03 0.82 17.21
C THR A 84 -6.77 -0.02 15.95
N ARG A 85 -7.11 0.47 14.76
CA ARG A 85 -6.82 -0.26 13.51
C ARG A 85 -5.33 -0.43 13.24
N LEU A 86 -4.49 0.54 13.62
CA LEU A 86 -3.03 0.39 13.49
C LEU A 86 -2.49 -0.68 14.46
N GLU A 87 -3.04 -0.78 15.65
CA GLU A 87 -2.73 -1.84 16.61
C GLU A 87 -3.22 -3.22 16.12
N ASP A 88 -4.44 -3.28 15.58
CA ASP A 88 -5.00 -4.49 14.96
C ASP A 88 -4.11 -5.00 13.82
N ILE A 89 -3.59 -4.09 12.98
CA ILE A 89 -2.64 -4.43 11.91
C ILE A 89 -1.38 -5.08 12.50
N CYS A 90 -0.79 -4.49 13.52
CA CYS A 90 0.41 -5.06 14.15
C CYS A 90 0.13 -6.46 14.73
N THR A 91 -1.04 -6.63 15.34
CA THR A 91 -1.48 -7.93 15.87
C THR A 91 -1.70 -8.95 14.77
N PHE A 92 -2.36 -8.54 13.67
CA PHE A 92 -2.58 -9.38 12.50
C PHE A 92 -1.27 -9.81 11.84
N GLU A 93 -0.35 -8.88 11.60
CA GLU A 93 0.96 -9.18 11.04
C GLU A 93 1.80 -10.06 11.97
N ARG A 94 1.69 -9.87 13.29
CA ARG A 94 2.35 -10.73 14.27
C ARG A 94 1.83 -12.16 14.19
N GLN A 95 0.51 -12.35 14.13
CA GLN A 95 -0.08 -13.69 13.99
C GLN A 95 0.41 -14.40 12.72
N LEU A 96 0.50 -13.67 11.61
CA LEU A 96 1.01 -14.20 10.35
C LEU A 96 2.49 -14.61 10.46
N THR A 97 3.33 -13.75 11.03
CA THR A 97 4.76 -14.04 11.16
C THR A 97 5.02 -15.18 12.13
N ASP A 98 4.25 -15.31 13.21
CA ASP A 98 4.33 -16.43 14.14
C ASP A 98 3.91 -17.77 13.48
N ASP A 99 3.03 -17.73 12.46
CA ASP A 99 2.66 -18.90 11.63
C ASP A 99 3.63 -19.13 10.44
N GLY A 100 4.72 -18.37 10.38
CA GLY A 100 5.80 -18.55 9.41
C GLY A 100 5.64 -17.79 8.10
N TYR A 101 4.73 -16.82 8.02
CA TYR A 101 4.68 -15.90 6.88
C TYR A 101 5.83 -14.90 6.96
N VAL A 102 6.38 -14.55 5.81
CA VAL A 102 7.32 -13.44 5.64
C VAL A 102 6.57 -12.24 5.10
N ILE A 103 6.58 -11.13 5.84
CA ILE A 103 5.88 -9.90 5.45
C ILE A 103 6.92 -8.86 5.03
N VAL A 104 6.90 -8.49 3.76
CA VAL A 104 7.72 -7.41 3.19
C VAL A 104 6.85 -6.18 2.99
N LYS A 105 7.23 -5.06 3.62
CA LYS A 105 6.50 -3.79 3.56
C LYS A 105 7.33 -2.73 2.85
N ILE A 106 6.86 -2.28 1.70
CA ILE A 106 7.54 -1.25 0.88
C ILE A 106 6.65 -0.02 0.81
N PHE A 107 7.20 1.12 1.24
CA PHE A 107 6.54 2.42 1.16
C PHE A 107 7.25 3.30 0.14
N LEU A 108 6.55 3.67 -0.93
CA LEU A 108 7.08 4.52 -1.98
C LEU A 108 6.81 5.99 -1.68
N HIS A 109 7.89 6.74 -1.43
CA HIS A 109 7.82 8.17 -1.16
C HIS A 109 8.22 8.97 -2.40
N ILE A 110 7.41 9.99 -2.72
CA ILE A 110 7.72 11.05 -3.69
C ILE A 110 7.40 12.40 -3.07
N THR A 111 8.10 13.44 -3.52
CA THR A 111 7.83 14.82 -3.11
C THR A 111 6.50 15.32 -3.70
N GLU A 112 5.95 16.38 -3.10
CA GLU A 112 4.72 17.03 -3.57
C GLU A 112 4.82 17.47 -5.02
N ASP A 113 5.92 18.13 -5.38
CA ASP A 113 6.16 18.61 -6.75
C ASP A 113 6.22 17.47 -7.77
N GLU A 114 6.90 16.38 -7.40
CA GLU A 114 6.98 15.20 -8.27
C GLU A 114 5.62 14.50 -8.39
N GLN A 115 4.82 14.47 -7.32
CA GLN A 115 3.46 13.93 -7.37
C GLN A 115 2.58 14.75 -8.32
N LYS A 116 2.57 16.08 -8.18
CA LYS A 116 1.82 16.98 -9.06
C LYS A 116 2.20 16.78 -10.52
N LYS A 117 3.49 16.83 -10.81
CA LYS A 117 4.04 16.62 -12.17
C LYS A 117 3.60 15.27 -12.77
N ARG A 118 3.60 14.21 -11.98
CA ARG A 118 3.21 12.86 -12.47
C ARG A 118 1.72 12.74 -12.69
N ILE A 119 0.89 13.29 -11.81
CA ILE A 119 -0.57 13.29 -11.97
C ILE A 119 -0.95 14.09 -13.20
N GLU A 120 -0.45 15.32 -13.38
CA GLU A 120 -0.66 16.15 -14.56
C GLU A 120 -0.27 15.43 -15.86
N LYS A 121 0.89 14.74 -15.85
CA LYS A 121 1.32 13.95 -16.99
C LYS A 121 0.38 12.79 -17.32
N LEU A 122 -0.19 12.14 -16.31
CA LEU A 122 -1.16 11.05 -16.49
C LEU A 122 -2.49 11.60 -17.04
N GLU A 123 -2.98 12.71 -16.52
CA GLU A 123 -4.22 13.36 -16.95
C GLU A 123 -4.15 13.85 -18.39
N ASN A 124 -3.03 14.46 -18.78
CA ASN A 124 -2.82 15.01 -20.12
C ASN A 124 -2.60 13.94 -21.22
N SER A 125 -2.55 12.67 -20.88
CA SER A 125 -2.37 11.58 -21.83
C SER A 125 -3.68 10.81 -22.02
N SER A 126 -4.20 10.78 -23.25
CA SER A 126 -5.42 10.02 -23.60
C SER A 126 -5.33 8.51 -23.29
N VAL A 127 -4.10 7.99 -23.23
CA VAL A 127 -3.84 6.57 -22.93
C VAL A 127 -3.85 6.28 -21.43
N THR A 128 -3.56 7.27 -20.57
CA THR A 128 -3.35 7.08 -19.13
C THR A 128 -4.29 7.89 -18.25
N SER A 129 -5.09 8.79 -18.78
CA SER A 129 -6.01 9.65 -18.00
C SER A 129 -7.00 8.85 -17.16
N TRP A 130 -7.46 7.72 -17.65
CA TRP A 130 -8.34 6.80 -16.91
C TRP A 130 -7.72 6.20 -15.62
N ARG A 131 -6.41 6.34 -15.43
CA ARG A 131 -5.68 5.87 -14.24
C ARG A 131 -5.77 6.85 -13.08
N VAL A 132 -6.11 8.11 -13.35
CA VAL A 132 -6.23 9.15 -12.32
C VAL A 132 -7.65 9.12 -11.76
N GLU A 133 -7.76 8.74 -10.51
CA GLU A 133 -9.03 8.69 -9.80
C GLU A 133 -9.19 9.95 -8.92
N SER A 134 -10.42 10.28 -8.55
CA SER A 134 -10.74 11.46 -7.73
C SER A 134 -9.97 11.49 -6.39
N HIS A 135 -9.63 10.32 -5.86
CA HIS A 135 -8.85 10.24 -4.62
C HIS A 135 -7.37 10.58 -4.82
N ASP A 136 -6.81 10.39 -6.03
CA ASP A 136 -5.42 10.76 -6.32
C ASP A 136 -5.28 12.28 -6.33
N ILE A 137 -6.28 12.99 -6.89
CA ILE A 137 -6.36 14.45 -6.87
C ILE A 137 -6.49 14.96 -5.42
N LYS A 138 -7.40 14.38 -4.63
CA LYS A 138 -7.56 14.76 -3.22
C LYS A 138 -6.32 14.47 -2.38
N ASN A 139 -5.60 13.41 -2.68
CA ASN A 139 -4.34 13.07 -2.03
C ASN A 139 -3.26 14.12 -2.33
N MET A 140 -3.19 14.57 -3.58
CA MET A 140 -2.29 15.63 -4.02
C MET A 140 -2.64 16.99 -3.35
N GLU A 141 -3.91 17.40 -3.38
CA GLU A 141 -4.38 18.66 -2.77
C GLU A 141 -4.13 18.76 -1.26
N LYS A 142 -4.10 17.61 -0.58
CA LYS A 142 -3.94 17.51 0.87
C LYS A 142 -2.60 16.86 1.27
N TYR A 143 -1.56 17.06 0.45
CA TYR A 143 -0.26 16.40 0.62
C TYR A 143 0.25 16.44 2.05
N ASP A 144 0.36 17.60 2.68
CA ASP A 144 0.86 17.75 4.06
C ASP A 144 0.03 17.00 5.10
N LYS A 145 -1.29 16.89 4.88
CA LYS A 145 -2.16 16.13 5.77
C LYS A 145 -1.90 14.64 5.62
N PHE A 146 -1.80 14.16 4.39
CA PHE A 146 -1.46 12.76 4.13
C PHE A 146 -0.05 12.42 4.60
N PHE A 147 0.92 13.32 4.42
CA PHE A 147 2.29 13.12 4.90
C PHE A 147 2.31 12.81 6.40
N ARG A 148 1.69 13.66 7.24
CA ARG A 148 1.60 13.41 8.69
C ARG A 148 0.88 12.11 9.04
N ARG A 149 -0.06 11.64 8.21
CA ARG A 149 -0.78 10.38 8.45
C ARG A 149 0.05 9.17 8.05
N TYR A 150 0.74 9.26 6.94
CA TYR A 150 1.70 8.23 6.55
C TYR A 150 2.86 8.12 7.54
N ASP A 151 3.40 9.25 7.99
CA ASP A 151 4.45 9.27 9.01
C ASP A 151 4.00 8.57 10.30
N LYS A 152 2.83 8.93 10.82
CA LYS A 152 2.23 8.25 11.98
C LYS A 152 1.98 6.76 11.76
N MET A 153 1.49 6.37 10.58
CA MET A 153 1.25 4.97 10.21
C MET A 153 2.59 4.21 10.20
N LEU A 154 3.60 4.73 9.52
CA LEU A 154 4.93 4.12 9.45
C LEU A 154 5.52 3.95 10.85
N GLU A 155 5.53 5.01 11.66
CA GLU A 155 6.03 4.98 13.04
C GLU A 155 5.32 3.92 13.90
N SER A 156 3.98 3.89 13.85
CA SER A 156 3.17 3.02 14.70
C SER A 156 3.23 1.55 14.29
N THR A 157 3.58 1.25 13.04
CA THR A 157 3.53 -0.11 12.51
C THR A 157 4.91 -0.63 12.05
N ASN A 158 5.99 0.09 12.34
CA ASN A 158 7.35 -0.37 12.07
C ASN A 158 7.81 -1.34 13.16
N THR A 159 7.46 -2.61 13.00
CA THR A 159 7.75 -3.65 13.98
C THR A 159 9.01 -4.44 13.61
N ALA A 160 9.68 -5.03 14.59
CA ALA A 160 10.89 -5.83 14.35
C ALA A 160 10.63 -7.10 13.49
N PHE A 161 9.42 -7.65 13.57
CA PHE A 161 9.02 -8.85 12.82
C PHE A 161 8.50 -8.54 11.40
N ALA A 162 8.11 -7.28 11.15
CA ALA A 162 7.68 -6.80 9.85
C ALA A 162 8.05 -5.31 9.69
N PRO A 163 9.33 -4.99 9.41
CA PRO A 163 9.79 -3.62 9.27
C PRO A 163 9.36 -3.00 7.95
N TRP A 164 9.23 -1.67 7.94
CA TRP A 164 9.04 -0.91 6.73
C TRP A 164 10.34 -0.63 5.99
N THR A 165 10.31 -0.77 4.68
CA THR A 165 11.34 -0.26 3.77
C THR A 165 10.78 0.96 3.04
N CYS A 166 11.28 2.14 3.41
CA CYS A 166 10.92 3.39 2.74
C CYS A 166 11.84 3.63 1.54
N VAL A 167 11.26 3.81 0.37
CA VAL A 167 11.99 3.98 -0.90
C VAL A 167 11.68 5.34 -1.49
N GLY A 168 12.71 6.17 -1.69
CA GLY A 168 12.60 7.41 -2.45
C GLY A 168 12.38 7.10 -3.93
N ALA A 169 11.23 7.49 -4.47
CA ALA A 169 10.80 7.14 -5.82
C ALA A 169 10.69 8.35 -6.76
N ASN A 170 11.35 9.47 -6.43
CA ASN A 170 11.44 10.61 -7.33
C ASN A 170 12.15 10.25 -8.64
N GLU A 171 13.23 9.47 -8.55
CA GLU A 171 13.90 8.88 -9.71
C GLU A 171 13.49 7.42 -9.84
N ARG A 172 12.87 7.05 -10.96
CA ARG A 172 12.39 5.67 -11.18
C ARG A 172 13.51 4.63 -11.11
N ALA A 173 14.72 4.99 -11.55
CA ALA A 173 15.87 4.08 -11.56
C ALA A 173 16.39 3.72 -10.15
N SER A 174 16.26 4.61 -9.17
CA SER A 174 16.74 4.39 -7.81
C SER A 174 15.80 3.56 -6.93
N ALA A 175 14.51 3.50 -7.29
CA ALA A 175 13.52 2.75 -6.54
C ALA A 175 13.50 1.23 -6.87
N GLU A 176 14.04 0.84 -8.01
CA GLU A 176 13.95 -0.53 -8.54
C GLU A 176 14.83 -1.56 -7.81
N PRO A 177 16.09 -1.27 -7.43
CA PRO A 177 16.95 -2.26 -6.78
C PRO A 177 16.46 -2.71 -5.41
N VAL A 178 15.81 -1.83 -4.66
CA VAL A 178 15.39 -2.08 -3.27
C VAL A 178 14.34 -3.19 -3.17
N SER A 179 13.45 -3.30 -4.15
CA SER A 179 12.40 -4.32 -4.15
C SER A 179 12.93 -5.76 -4.36
N TYR A 180 14.08 -5.91 -5.00
CA TYR A 180 14.68 -7.23 -5.26
C TYR A 180 15.52 -7.75 -4.09
N THR A 181 16.16 -6.87 -3.33
CA THR A 181 17.05 -7.27 -2.21
C THR A 181 16.32 -7.81 -0.99
N HIS A 182 15.02 -7.60 -0.87
CA HIS A 182 14.22 -8.10 0.24
C HIS A 182 13.47 -9.41 -0.07
N LEU A 183 13.55 -9.92 -1.31
CA LEU A 183 12.83 -11.11 -1.75
C LEU A 183 13.77 -12.30 -2.05
N THR A 184 15.07 -12.13 -1.93
CA THR A 184 16.12 -13.15 -2.02
C THR A 184 16.66 -13.47 -0.65
#